data_43b579d46c320aa70d410ada52815c64
#
_entry.id   43b579d46c320aa70d410ada52815c64
#
_cell.length_a   1.000
_cell.length_b   1.000
_cell.length_c   1.000
_cell.angle_alpha   90.00
_cell.angle_beta   90.00
_cell.angle_gamma   90.00
#
_symmetry.space_group_name_H-M   'P 1'
#
loop_
_entity.id
_entity.type
_entity.pdbx_description
1 polymer ?
#
loop_
_entity_poly.entity_id
_entity_poly.type
_entity_poly.pdbx_seq_one_letter_code
_entity_poly.pdbx_strand_id
1 'polypeptide(L)'
;MKNFLIYIRVHDIQIKPMQPQIESGAELLTRLNEKPSLHGLEDTLFSEGPQNTDIIEIGGERSSGKTFLLSQMLAKCILPNNYAIKGCNASAILINTDHHFQISKLVELMSSIINTVNISFSEAIDTEFDKTTIIKDSLRNLHIIDCYNNEQFSLILRTLDDIFLDNTKIALLAIDSITAYYWQDCEDNITTIDTYIKKLLKIIKLQTTRFNVATIYTKLCENIHNERKCLTNNIDYKIQLCKVCNSTNFICTLETIQIIRKIHYSILSNGIKWKIDETER
;
A
#
# COMPACT_ATOMS: atom_id res chain seq x y z
N MET A 1 33.99 11.10 -7.91
CA MET A 1 33.09 10.27 -7.10
C MET A 1 32.34 11.20 -6.16
N LYS A 2 31.12 11.59 -6.51
CA LYS A 2 30.25 12.43 -5.66
C LYS A 2 29.45 11.49 -4.79
N ASN A 3 29.60 11.59 -3.46
CA ASN A 3 28.81 10.88 -2.47
C ASN A 3 27.35 11.27 -2.62
N PHE A 4 26.54 10.37 -3.19
CA PHE A 4 25.08 10.48 -3.16
C PHE A 4 24.63 10.06 -1.75
N LEU A 5 24.45 11.05 -0.89
CA LEU A 5 23.72 10.86 0.37
C LEU A 5 22.24 10.71 -0.01
N ILE A 6 21.73 9.47 0.07
CA ILE A 6 20.30 9.20 0.04
C ILE A 6 19.72 9.79 1.31
N TYR A 7 18.95 10.87 1.22
CA TYR A 7 18.17 11.39 2.34
C TYR A 7 16.97 10.48 2.58
N ILE A 8 17.19 9.40 3.34
CA ILE A 8 16.10 8.68 3.98
C ILE A 8 15.68 9.59 5.14
N ARG A 9 14.55 10.28 5.02
CA ARG A 9 13.94 10.98 6.14
C ARG A 9 13.28 9.94 7.04
N VAL A 10 14.12 9.22 7.78
CA VAL A 10 13.67 8.37 8.87
C VAL A 10 13.59 9.29 10.08
N HIS A 11 12.41 9.67 10.49
CA HIS A 11 12.21 10.29 11.79
C HIS A 11 12.65 9.29 12.86
N ASP A 12 13.81 9.56 13.49
CA ASP A 12 14.32 8.90 14.68
C ASP A 12 14.35 7.36 14.69
N ILE A 13 14.97 6.76 13.67
CA ILE A 13 15.57 5.44 13.90
C ILE A 13 16.84 5.69 14.74
N GLN A 14 16.73 5.52 16.04
CA GLN A 14 17.90 5.13 16.82
C GLN A 14 18.30 3.76 16.27
N ILE A 15 19.30 3.75 15.38
CA ILE A 15 20.03 2.53 15.03
C ILE A 15 20.68 2.09 16.33
N LYS A 16 20.00 1.22 17.09
CA LYS A 16 20.70 0.42 18.10
C LYS A 16 21.80 -0.30 17.32
N PRO A 17 23.07 -0.21 17.73
CA PRO A 17 24.10 -1.00 17.10
C PRO A 17 23.63 -2.45 17.17
N MET A 18 23.28 -3.04 16.03
CA MET A 18 22.93 -4.45 15.94
C MET A 18 24.20 -5.21 16.34
N GLN A 19 24.17 -5.79 17.53
CA GLN A 19 25.14 -6.83 17.85
C GLN A 19 24.88 -7.95 16.84
N PRO A 20 25.92 -8.51 16.19
CA PRO A 20 25.75 -9.61 15.26
C PRO A 20 25.09 -10.76 16.03
N GLN A 21 23.80 -10.97 15.75
CA GLN A 21 23.07 -12.13 16.26
C GLN A 21 23.47 -13.31 15.40
N ILE A 22 24.09 -14.30 16.03
CA ILE A 22 24.34 -15.58 15.36
C ILE A 22 23.00 -16.32 15.32
N GLU A 23 22.42 -16.40 14.15
CA GLU A 23 21.13 -17.04 13.88
C GLU A 23 21.39 -18.29 13.04
N SER A 24 20.74 -19.41 13.34
CA SER A 24 20.81 -20.59 12.50
C SER A 24 20.00 -20.39 11.22
N GLY A 25 20.31 -21.11 10.14
CA GLY A 25 19.53 -21.03 8.89
C GLY A 25 18.06 -21.42 9.08
N ALA A 26 17.73 -22.29 10.03
CA ALA A 26 16.36 -22.66 10.38
C ALA A 26 15.61 -21.52 11.08
N GLU A 27 16.25 -20.83 12.01
CA GLU A 27 15.70 -19.65 12.69
C GLU A 27 15.46 -18.51 11.72
N LEU A 28 16.43 -18.23 10.83
CA LEU A 28 16.29 -17.25 9.76
C LEU A 28 15.10 -17.59 8.85
N LEU A 29 14.95 -18.83 8.42
CA LEU A 29 13.85 -19.28 7.57
C LEU A 29 12.50 -19.13 8.26
N THR A 30 12.40 -19.51 9.54
CA THR A 30 11.20 -19.34 10.34
C THR A 30 10.83 -17.86 10.45
N ARG A 31 11.78 -17.02 10.80
CA ARG A 31 11.59 -15.57 10.93
C ARG A 31 11.15 -14.89 9.61
N LEU A 32 11.67 -15.33 8.47
CA LEU A 32 11.28 -14.82 7.15
C LEU A 32 9.89 -15.29 6.73
N ASN A 33 9.44 -16.45 7.21
CA ASN A 33 8.12 -16.99 6.89
C ASN A 33 7.01 -16.49 7.82
N GLU A 34 7.34 -16.03 9.03
CA GLU A 34 6.38 -15.46 10.00
C GLU A 34 6.03 -14.02 9.64
N LYS A 35 5.23 -13.83 8.59
CA LYS A 35 4.74 -12.51 8.21
C LYS A 35 3.36 -12.23 8.83
N PRO A 36 3.11 -10.97 9.26
CA PRO A 36 1.76 -10.55 9.66
C PRO A 36 0.78 -10.77 8.51
N SER A 37 -0.43 -11.23 8.84
CA SER A 37 -1.50 -11.36 7.86
C SER A 37 -2.06 -9.99 7.49
N LEU A 38 -2.38 -9.79 6.21
CA LEU A 38 -3.06 -8.60 5.71
C LEU A 38 -4.60 -8.75 5.71
N HIS A 39 -5.12 -9.70 6.49
CA HIS A 39 -6.56 -9.85 6.71
C HIS A 39 -7.14 -8.56 7.31
N GLY A 40 -8.27 -8.08 6.77
CA GLY A 40 -8.88 -6.83 7.21
C GLY A 40 -8.27 -5.57 6.59
N LEU A 41 -7.33 -5.68 5.64
CA LEU A 41 -6.75 -4.52 4.95
C LEU A 41 -7.83 -3.66 4.28
N GLU A 42 -8.80 -4.27 3.59
CA GLU A 42 -10.02 -3.65 3.10
C GLU A 42 -11.09 -4.72 2.81
N ASP A 43 -11.97 -4.97 3.78
CA ASP A 43 -12.94 -6.08 3.74
C ASP A 43 -13.90 -6.01 2.54
N THR A 44 -14.18 -4.81 2.04
CA THR A 44 -15.06 -4.62 0.88
C THR A 44 -14.41 -5.08 -0.43
N LEU A 45 -13.10 -4.95 -0.55
CA LEU A 45 -12.34 -5.34 -1.73
C LEU A 45 -11.79 -6.76 -1.62
N PHE A 46 -11.38 -7.17 -0.43
CA PHE A 46 -10.72 -8.45 -0.17
C PHE A 46 -11.48 -9.21 0.92
N SER A 47 -12.21 -10.27 0.56
CA SER A 47 -13.02 -11.05 1.51
C SER A 47 -12.20 -11.70 2.62
N GLU A 48 -10.99 -12.17 2.31
CA GLU A 48 -10.08 -12.82 3.26
C GLU A 48 -8.77 -12.06 3.45
N GLY A 49 -8.67 -10.86 2.85
CA GLY A 49 -7.42 -10.11 2.74
C GLY A 49 -6.54 -10.62 1.60
N PRO A 50 -5.63 -9.77 1.08
CA PRO A 50 -4.64 -10.20 0.10
C PRO A 50 -3.61 -11.12 0.75
N GLN A 51 -3.10 -12.08 -0.01
CA GLN A 51 -1.97 -12.89 0.41
C GLN A 51 -0.67 -12.06 0.37
N ASN A 52 0.30 -12.45 1.17
CA ASN A 52 1.57 -11.71 1.27
C ASN A 52 2.45 -11.76 0.00
N THR A 53 2.01 -12.40 -1.07
CA THR A 53 2.70 -12.43 -2.37
C THR A 53 1.91 -11.76 -3.47
N ASP A 54 0.69 -11.28 -3.18
CA ASP A 54 -0.21 -10.72 -4.17
C ASP A 54 0.26 -9.35 -4.66
N ILE A 55 -0.03 -9.09 -5.93
CA ILE A 55 0.18 -7.81 -6.58
C ILE A 55 -1.16 -7.15 -6.86
N ILE A 56 -1.35 -5.96 -6.28
CA ILE A 56 -2.58 -5.18 -6.32
C ILE A 56 -2.33 -3.90 -7.11
N GLU A 57 -3.08 -3.71 -8.18
CA GLU A 57 -3.06 -2.51 -9.00
C GLU A 57 -4.22 -1.58 -8.62
N ILE A 58 -3.96 -0.31 -8.32
CA ILE A 58 -4.96 0.75 -8.16
C ILE A 58 -4.82 1.72 -9.33
N GLY A 59 -5.66 1.55 -10.35
CA GLY A 59 -5.73 2.42 -11.52
C GLY A 59 -6.85 3.44 -11.42
N GLY A 60 -6.75 4.53 -12.16
CA GLY A 60 -7.85 5.49 -12.26
C GLY A 60 -7.42 6.87 -12.73
N GLU A 61 -8.40 7.71 -13.05
CA GLU A 61 -8.21 9.09 -13.46
C GLU A 61 -7.62 9.97 -12.36
N ARG A 62 -7.23 11.20 -12.71
CA ARG A 62 -6.85 12.20 -11.71
C ARG A 62 -8.01 12.45 -10.74
N SER A 63 -7.69 12.63 -9.46
CA SER A 63 -8.65 12.90 -8.40
C SER A 63 -9.72 11.81 -8.20
N SER A 64 -9.48 10.58 -8.66
CA SER A 64 -10.35 9.43 -8.40
C SER A 64 -10.16 8.82 -7.00
N GLY A 65 -9.19 9.29 -6.21
CA GLY A 65 -8.95 8.82 -4.85
C GLY A 65 -7.91 7.70 -4.69
N LYS A 66 -7.06 7.45 -5.72
CA LYS A 66 -6.01 6.40 -5.67
C LYS A 66 -5.12 6.50 -4.45
N THR A 67 -4.39 7.62 -4.30
CA THR A 67 -3.51 7.90 -3.14
C THR A 67 -4.29 7.84 -1.82
N PHE A 68 -5.57 8.25 -1.84
CA PHE A 68 -6.40 8.24 -0.64
C PHE A 68 -6.79 6.81 -0.23
N LEU A 69 -7.18 5.95 -1.19
CA LEU A 69 -7.41 4.52 -0.94
C LEU A 69 -6.14 3.83 -0.45
N LEU A 70 -5.01 4.11 -1.09
CA LEU A 70 -3.71 3.59 -0.67
C LEU A 70 -3.38 4.02 0.77
N SER A 71 -3.61 5.30 1.12
CA SER A 71 -3.40 5.81 2.48
C SER A 71 -4.32 5.12 3.50
N GLN A 72 -5.57 4.82 3.14
CA GLN A 72 -6.49 4.07 3.99
C GLN A 72 -6.01 2.64 4.23
N MET A 73 -5.53 1.97 3.19
CA MET A 73 -4.95 0.63 3.32
C MET A 73 -3.66 0.65 4.17
N LEU A 74 -2.78 1.64 3.98
CA LEU A 74 -1.59 1.82 4.82
C LEU A 74 -1.97 2.06 6.29
N ALA A 75 -3.00 2.88 6.57
CA ALA A 75 -3.48 3.09 7.93
C ALA A 75 -3.92 1.78 8.59
N LYS A 76 -4.73 0.96 7.89
CA LYS A 76 -5.17 -0.34 8.38
C LYS A 76 -4.01 -1.35 8.53
N CYS A 77 -3.05 -1.32 7.61
CA CYS A 77 -1.87 -2.18 7.67
C CYS A 77 -1.06 -1.97 8.95
N ILE A 78 -0.78 -0.71 9.30
CA ILE A 78 0.10 -0.38 10.43
C ILE A 78 -0.61 -0.31 11.79
N LEU A 79 -1.94 -0.14 11.81
CA LEU A 79 -2.71 -0.13 13.05
C LEU A 79 -2.69 -1.50 13.74
N PRO A 80 -2.72 -1.54 15.08
CA PRO A 80 -2.70 -2.79 15.82
C PRO A 80 -3.99 -3.59 15.64
N ASN A 81 -3.90 -4.90 15.86
CA ASN A 81 -5.05 -5.79 15.89
C ASN A 81 -5.43 -6.10 17.36
N ASN A 82 -5.70 -5.05 18.14
CA ASN A 82 -6.09 -5.13 19.54
C ASN A 82 -7.08 -3.99 19.86
N TYR A 83 -7.64 -3.98 21.06
CA TYR A 83 -8.62 -2.98 21.51
C TYR A 83 -9.80 -2.81 20.53
N ALA A 84 -10.26 -3.92 19.91
CA ALA A 84 -11.28 -3.92 18.86
C ALA A 84 -10.89 -3.17 17.57
N ILE A 85 -9.67 -2.62 17.47
CA ILE A 85 -9.13 -2.05 16.23
C ILE A 85 -8.77 -3.22 15.31
N LYS A 86 -9.40 -3.26 14.12
CA LYS A 86 -9.15 -4.28 13.10
C LYS A 86 -8.00 -3.85 12.18
N GLY A 87 -6.80 -3.65 12.76
CA GLY A 87 -5.57 -3.41 11.99
C GLY A 87 -4.83 -4.71 11.71
N CYS A 88 -3.85 -4.69 10.79
CA CYS A 88 -3.04 -5.86 10.49
C CYS A 88 -1.83 -6.01 11.43
N ASN A 89 -1.49 -4.98 12.20
CA ASN A 89 -0.27 -4.94 13.05
C ASN A 89 1.00 -5.28 12.28
N ALA A 90 1.07 -4.85 11.02
CA ALA A 90 2.17 -5.10 10.09
C ALA A 90 2.99 -3.83 9.86
N SER A 91 4.21 -3.99 9.37
CA SER A 91 4.98 -2.87 8.85
C SER A 91 4.78 -2.74 7.33
N ALA A 92 4.85 -1.50 6.85
CA ALA A 92 4.71 -1.19 5.44
C ALA A 92 5.85 -0.28 4.96
N ILE A 93 6.23 -0.44 3.68
CA ILE A 93 7.09 0.51 2.97
C ILE A 93 6.22 1.28 1.98
N LEU A 94 6.35 2.60 1.95
CA LEU A 94 5.80 3.46 0.91
C LEU A 94 6.94 4.06 0.09
N ILE A 95 7.03 3.70 -1.19
CA ILE A 95 7.86 4.41 -2.16
C ILE A 95 7.00 5.52 -2.76
N ASN A 96 7.31 6.76 -2.37
CA ASN A 96 6.59 7.96 -2.75
C ASN A 96 7.30 8.65 -3.91
N THR A 97 6.75 8.54 -5.11
CA THR A 97 7.32 9.07 -6.36
C THR A 97 6.56 10.30 -6.86
N ASP A 98 5.26 10.38 -6.59
CA ASP A 98 4.40 11.50 -7.00
C ASP A 98 4.33 12.63 -5.96
N HIS A 99 4.86 12.41 -4.76
CA HIS A 99 4.90 13.35 -3.63
C HIS A 99 3.53 13.92 -3.21
N HIS A 100 2.43 13.21 -3.54
CA HIS A 100 1.08 13.60 -3.15
C HIS A 100 0.64 13.00 -1.80
N PHE A 101 1.40 12.03 -1.28
CA PHE A 101 1.14 11.43 0.03
C PHE A 101 1.38 12.44 1.16
N GLN A 102 0.43 12.54 2.07
CA GLN A 102 0.48 13.42 3.23
C GLN A 102 0.31 12.64 4.52
N ILE A 103 1.32 12.69 5.39
CA ILE A 103 1.28 11.99 6.68
C ILE A 103 0.18 12.53 7.61
N SER A 104 -0.14 13.82 7.54
CA SER A 104 -1.27 14.42 8.28
C SER A 104 -2.58 13.75 7.91
N LYS A 105 -2.79 13.45 6.62
CA LYS A 105 -3.99 12.78 6.14
C LYS A 105 -4.06 11.32 6.60
N LEU A 106 -2.92 10.64 6.63
CA LEU A 106 -2.83 9.29 7.21
C LEU A 106 -3.23 9.29 8.68
N VAL A 107 -2.74 10.25 9.47
CA VAL A 107 -3.10 10.40 10.89
C VAL A 107 -4.60 10.66 11.08
N GLU A 108 -5.22 11.49 10.24
CA GLU A 108 -6.67 11.70 10.25
C GLU A 108 -7.44 10.39 9.97
N LEU A 109 -7.00 9.60 8.99
CA LEU A 109 -7.59 8.30 8.67
C LEU A 109 -7.45 7.32 9.84
N MET A 110 -6.25 7.22 10.44
CA MET A 110 -6.02 6.37 11.62
C MET A 110 -6.92 6.78 12.78
N SER A 111 -7.03 8.09 13.06
CA SER A 111 -7.90 8.64 14.10
C SER A 111 -9.36 8.29 13.84
N SER A 112 -9.80 8.37 12.58
CA SER A 112 -11.16 8.01 12.19
C SER A 112 -11.43 6.51 12.40
N ILE A 113 -10.51 5.63 12.01
CA ILE A 113 -10.65 4.18 12.22
C ILE A 113 -10.77 3.86 13.72
N ILE A 114 -9.92 4.44 14.55
CA ILE A 114 -9.96 4.25 16.01
C ILE A 114 -11.29 4.77 16.60
N ASN A 115 -11.80 5.93 16.13
CA ASN A 115 -13.05 6.51 16.62
C ASN A 115 -14.29 5.67 16.27
N THR A 116 -14.31 5.02 15.09
CA THR A 116 -15.45 4.15 14.72
C THR A 116 -15.59 2.96 15.64
N VAL A 117 -14.49 2.47 16.20
CA VAL A 117 -14.48 1.37 17.15
C VAL A 117 -15.01 1.80 18.52
N ASN A 118 -14.60 2.98 19.02
CA ASN A 118 -15.02 3.49 20.33
C ASN A 118 -16.54 3.70 20.43
N ILE A 119 -17.21 4.02 19.30
CA ILE A 119 -18.67 4.17 19.26
C ILE A 119 -19.36 2.80 19.46
N SER A 120 -18.72 1.72 19.03
CA SER A 120 -19.29 0.35 19.12
C SER A 120 -19.06 -0.32 20.46
N PHE A 121 -18.04 0.11 21.23
CA PHE A 121 -17.63 -0.49 22.51
C PHE A 121 -17.38 0.64 23.52
N SER A 122 -18.41 0.95 24.31
CA SER A 122 -18.46 2.09 25.23
C SER A 122 -17.47 2.06 26.41
N GLU A 123 -16.55 1.11 26.51
CA GLU A 123 -15.72 0.93 27.71
C GLU A 123 -14.19 0.80 27.44
N ALA A 124 -13.69 0.80 26.21
CA ALA A 124 -12.33 0.31 25.98
C ALA A 124 -11.21 1.33 25.80
N ILE A 125 -11.47 2.58 25.38
CA ILE A 125 -10.43 3.60 25.15
C ILE A 125 -10.91 4.96 25.66
N ASP A 126 -10.73 5.22 26.94
CA ASP A 126 -11.29 6.39 27.63
C ASP A 126 -10.43 7.66 27.56
N THR A 127 -9.23 7.64 27.01
CA THR A 127 -8.36 8.80 27.00
C THR A 127 -7.80 9.14 25.62
N GLU A 128 -7.82 10.43 25.28
CA GLU A 128 -7.15 10.98 24.09
C GLU A 128 -5.62 10.71 24.09
N PHE A 129 -5.07 10.50 25.26
CA PHE A 129 -3.68 10.10 25.45
C PHE A 129 -3.39 8.70 24.87
N ASP A 130 -4.27 7.73 25.11
CA ASP A 130 -4.10 6.37 24.60
C ASP A 130 -4.17 6.34 23.07
N LYS A 131 -5.06 7.16 22.49
CA LYS A 131 -5.21 7.27 21.04
C LYS A 131 -3.97 7.84 20.36
N THR A 132 -3.42 8.93 20.90
CA THR A 132 -2.19 9.55 20.38
C THR A 132 -1.01 8.61 20.48
N THR A 133 -0.92 7.84 21.53
CA THR A 133 0.13 6.82 21.72
C THR A 133 -0.01 5.69 20.70
N ILE A 134 -1.22 5.14 20.49
CA ILE A 134 -1.48 4.10 19.49
C ILE A 134 -1.08 4.60 18.09
N ILE A 135 -1.49 5.81 17.71
CA ILE A 135 -1.13 6.39 16.40
C ILE A 135 0.38 6.54 16.28
N LYS A 136 1.05 7.10 17.29
CA LYS A 136 2.50 7.32 17.27
C LYS A 136 3.27 6.00 17.15
N ASP A 137 2.86 4.98 17.88
CA ASP A 137 3.51 3.68 17.84
C ASP A 137 3.26 2.96 16.51
N SER A 138 2.04 3.08 15.97
CA SER A 138 1.71 2.54 14.64
C SER A 138 2.50 3.21 13.52
N LEU A 139 2.73 4.52 13.59
CA LEU A 139 3.52 5.25 12.60
C LEU A 139 4.98 4.78 12.52
N ARG A 140 5.53 4.16 13.58
CA ARG A 140 6.86 3.55 13.56
C ARG A 140 6.93 2.33 12.63
N ASN A 141 5.78 1.74 12.29
CA ASN A 141 5.68 0.63 11.36
C ASN A 141 5.60 1.08 9.89
N LEU A 142 5.57 2.38 9.60
CA LEU A 142 5.54 2.93 8.25
C LEU A 142 6.91 3.51 7.88
N HIS A 143 7.53 2.93 6.85
CA HIS A 143 8.78 3.41 6.27
C HIS A 143 8.47 4.14 4.96
N ILE A 144 8.77 5.44 4.87
CA ILE A 144 8.52 6.24 3.67
C ILE A 144 9.86 6.52 2.99
N ILE A 145 9.92 6.22 1.70
CA ILE A 145 11.07 6.45 0.84
C ILE A 145 10.66 7.39 -0.26
N ASP A 146 11.12 8.64 -0.20
CA ASP A 146 10.87 9.63 -1.25
C ASP A 146 11.87 9.41 -2.40
N CYS A 147 11.35 9.22 -3.61
CA CYS A 147 12.12 9.13 -4.85
C CYS A 147 11.83 10.34 -5.71
N TYR A 148 12.88 11.01 -6.20
CA TYR A 148 12.78 12.24 -6.99
C TYR A 148 13.15 12.05 -8.47
N ASN A 149 13.69 10.89 -8.82
CA ASN A 149 14.04 10.54 -10.21
C ASN A 149 14.08 9.03 -10.38
N ASN A 150 14.18 8.60 -11.64
CA ASN A 150 14.19 7.19 -12.01
C ASN A 150 15.43 6.42 -11.49
N GLU A 151 16.58 7.07 -11.41
CA GLU A 151 17.80 6.42 -10.89
C GLU A 151 17.62 6.03 -9.42
N GLN A 152 17.07 6.93 -8.60
CA GLN A 152 16.75 6.64 -7.20
C GLN A 152 15.70 5.54 -7.09
N PHE A 153 14.63 5.60 -7.89
CA PHE A 153 13.59 4.57 -7.90
C PHE A 153 14.16 3.20 -8.26
N SER A 154 14.96 3.12 -9.33
CA SER A 154 15.62 1.88 -9.75
C SER A 154 16.60 1.35 -8.69
N LEU A 155 17.32 2.23 -8.00
CA LEU A 155 18.22 1.85 -6.91
C LEU A 155 17.44 1.26 -5.74
N ILE A 156 16.36 1.92 -5.29
CA ILE A 156 15.51 1.44 -4.20
C ILE A 156 14.94 0.06 -4.52
N LEU A 157 14.42 -0.14 -5.74
CA LEU A 157 13.88 -1.45 -6.14
C LEU A 157 14.91 -2.58 -6.07
N ARG A 158 16.20 -2.27 -6.24
CA ARG A 158 17.30 -3.26 -6.14
C ARG A 158 17.79 -3.49 -4.71
N THR A 159 17.53 -2.57 -3.81
CA THR A 159 17.97 -2.65 -2.39
C THR A 159 16.86 -3.04 -1.43
N LEU A 160 15.66 -3.41 -1.95
CA LEU A 160 14.54 -3.85 -1.13
C LEU A 160 14.87 -5.09 -0.29
N ASP A 161 15.72 -5.98 -0.79
CA ASP A 161 16.14 -7.20 -0.10
C ASP A 161 16.74 -6.88 1.27
N ASP A 162 17.65 -5.92 1.32
CA ASP A 162 18.32 -5.52 2.57
C ASP A 162 17.29 -4.99 3.58
N ILE A 163 16.35 -4.17 3.11
CA ILE A 163 15.29 -3.59 3.96
C ILE A 163 14.36 -4.69 4.50
N PHE A 164 14.00 -5.68 3.68
CA PHE A 164 13.15 -6.80 4.11
C PHE A 164 13.86 -7.76 5.06
N LEU A 165 15.18 -7.91 4.94
CA LEU A 165 16.00 -8.69 5.88
C LEU A 165 16.09 -8.00 7.24
N ASP A 166 16.26 -6.68 7.26
CA ASP A 166 16.38 -5.90 8.48
C ASP A 166 15.06 -5.84 9.27
N ASN A 167 13.92 -5.81 8.58
CA ASN A 167 12.60 -5.76 9.21
C ASN A 167 11.65 -6.82 8.67
N THR A 168 11.58 -7.95 9.35
CA THR A 168 10.72 -9.08 8.97
C THR A 168 9.22 -8.83 9.17
N LYS A 169 8.81 -7.79 9.91
CA LYS A 169 7.41 -7.40 10.05
C LYS A 169 6.83 -6.70 8.82
N ILE A 170 7.68 -6.31 7.85
CA ILE A 170 7.22 -5.70 6.61
C ILE A 170 6.43 -6.74 5.81
N ALA A 171 5.12 -6.53 5.70
CA ALA A 171 4.20 -7.38 4.94
C ALA A 171 3.66 -6.68 3.68
N LEU A 172 3.83 -5.35 3.56
CA LEU A 172 3.28 -4.54 2.48
C LEU A 172 4.32 -3.60 1.88
N LEU A 173 4.47 -3.64 0.56
CA LEU A 173 5.17 -2.64 -0.26
C LEU A 173 4.13 -1.82 -1.02
N ALA A 174 4.09 -0.52 -0.81
CA ALA A 174 3.25 0.43 -1.52
C ALA A 174 4.08 1.34 -2.43
N ILE A 175 3.61 1.61 -3.65
CA ILE A 175 4.28 2.49 -4.63
C ILE A 175 3.27 3.50 -5.15
N ASP A 176 3.51 4.79 -4.93
CA ASP A 176 2.64 5.88 -5.38
C ASP A 176 3.45 6.95 -6.16
N SER A 177 3.52 6.87 -7.52
CA SER A 177 2.93 5.95 -8.46
C SER A 177 4.01 5.19 -9.24
N ILE A 178 3.71 3.99 -9.74
CA ILE A 178 4.68 3.17 -10.51
C ILE A 178 5.04 3.81 -11.86
N THR A 179 4.22 4.72 -12.37
CA THR A 179 4.38 5.36 -13.68
C THR A 179 5.00 6.77 -13.61
N ALA A 180 5.42 7.23 -12.43
CA ALA A 180 5.91 8.60 -12.24
C ALA A 180 7.06 8.98 -13.20
N TYR A 181 7.96 8.04 -13.47
CA TYR A 181 9.16 8.30 -14.30
C TYR A 181 9.06 7.68 -15.70
N TYR A 182 7.90 7.20 -16.12
CA TYR A 182 7.71 6.57 -17.44
C TYR A 182 8.21 7.46 -18.59
N TRP A 183 7.82 8.73 -18.59
CA TRP A 183 8.17 9.65 -19.66
C TRP A 183 9.65 10.03 -19.71
N GLN A 184 10.36 9.91 -18.58
CA GLN A 184 11.82 10.12 -18.53
C GLN A 184 12.58 8.94 -19.13
N ASP A 185 12.07 7.70 -18.98
CA ASP A 185 12.71 6.49 -19.46
C ASP A 185 12.38 6.13 -20.90
N CYS A 186 11.27 6.64 -21.42
CA CYS A 186 10.70 6.27 -22.69
C CYS A 186 10.68 7.43 -23.67
N GLU A 187 11.78 8.22 -23.72
CA GLU A 187 11.94 9.34 -24.65
C GLU A 187 11.75 8.92 -26.12
N ASP A 188 12.09 7.68 -26.46
CA ASP A 188 12.02 7.14 -27.82
C ASP A 188 10.59 6.71 -28.25
N ASN A 189 9.56 6.87 -27.39
CA ASN A 189 8.16 6.49 -27.64
C ASN A 189 7.92 5.02 -28.11
N ILE A 190 8.92 4.15 -27.98
CA ILE A 190 8.85 2.75 -28.45
C ILE A 190 8.23 1.84 -27.38
N THR A 191 8.46 2.14 -26.11
CA THR A 191 7.99 1.33 -24.99
C THR A 191 6.63 1.81 -24.50
N THR A 192 5.60 0.96 -24.55
CA THR A 192 4.28 1.30 -24.00
C THR A 192 4.31 1.29 -22.47
N ILE A 193 3.40 2.07 -21.83
CA ILE A 193 3.23 2.12 -20.37
C ILE A 193 3.07 0.70 -19.78
N ASP A 194 2.28 -0.15 -20.41
CA ASP A 194 2.07 -1.52 -19.95
C ASP A 194 3.34 -2.36 -19.99
N THR A 195 4.17 -2.19 -21.03
CA THR A 195 5.45 -2.88 -21.14
C THR A 195 6.44 -2.39 -20.09
N TYR A 196 6.43 -1.08 -19.81
CA TYR A 196 7.23 -0.46 -18.75
C TYR A 196 6.84 -1.02 -17.38
N ILE A 197 5.55 -1.01 -17.04
CA ILE A 197 5.02 -1.56 -15.80
C ILE A 197 5.38 -3.05 -15.67
N LYS A 198 5.22 -3.85 -16.72
CA LYS A 198 5.59 -5.28 -16.72
C LYS A 198 7.06 -5.51 -16.37
N LYS A 199 7.97 -4.68 -16.90
CA LYS A 199 9.40 -4.74 -16.57
C LYS A 199 9.65 -4.46 -15.09
N LEU A 200 9.03 -3.40 -14.53
CA LEU A 200 9.15 -3.06 -13.11
C LEU A 200 8.56 -4.14 -12.21
N LEU A 201 7.34 -4.64 -12.52
CA LEU A 201 6.70 -5.69 -11.76
C LEU A 201 7.51 -6.99 -11.73
N LYS A 202 8.25 -7.30 -12.79
CA LYS A 202 9.15 -8.47 -12.79
C LYS A 202 10.26 -8.31 -11.75
N ILE A 203 10.85 -7.12 -11.62
CA ILE A 203 11.88 -6.82 -10.61
C ILE A 203 11.27 -6.88 -9.22
N ILE A 204 10.15 -6.18 -9.00
CA ILE A 204 9.44 -6.13 -7.72
C ILE A 204 9.05 -7.53 -7.27
N LYS A 205 8.42 -8.32 -8.14
CA LYS A 205 7.96 -9.69 -7.82
C LYS A 205 9.11 -10.60 -7.41
N LEU A 206 10.27 -10.46 -8.06
CA LEU A 206 11.47 -11.24 -7.70
C LEU A 206 11.87 -10.99 -6.25
N GLN A 207 11.81 -9.74 -5.80
CA GLN A 207 12.18 -9.35 -4.45
C GLN A 207 11.08 -9.71 -3.43
N THR A 208 9.84 -9.31 -3.70
CA THR A 208 8.73 -9.43 -2.74
C THR A 208 8.32 -10.88 -2.50
N THR A 209 8.36 -11.75 -3.53
CA THR A 209 8.00 -13.17 -3.37
C THR A 209 8.97 -13.91 -2.44
N ARG A 210 10.27 -13.58 -2.48
CA ARG A 210 11.28 -14.20 -1.61
C ARG A 210 11.06 -13.91 -0.12
N PHE A 211 10.45 -12.76 0.17
CA PHE A 211 10.24 -12.26 1.53
C PHE A 211 8.78 -12.29 1.97
N ASN A 212 7.88 -12.88 1.18
CA ASN A 212 6.44 -12.91 1.46
C ASN A 212 5.88 -11.50 1.75
N VAL A 213 6.06 -10.57 0.81
CA VAL A 213 5.59 -9.18 0.92
C VAL A 213 4.61 -8.89 -0.20
N ALA A 214 3.37 -8.48 0.14
CA ALA A 214 2.39 -8.04 -0.83
C ALA A 214 2.79 -6.69 -1.43
N THR A 215 2.41 -6.46 -2.69
CA THR A 215 2.69 -5.21 -3.38
C THR A 215 1.39 -4.51 -3.78
N ILE A 216 1.26 -3.22 -3.45
CA ILE A 216 0.20 -2.34 -3.96
C ILE A 216 0.86 -1.20 -4.71
N TYR A 217 0.38 -0.91 -5.91
CA TYR A 217 0.85 0.27 -6.64
C TYR A 217 -0.30 1.05 -7.26
N THR A 218 -0.09 2.37 -7.39
CA THR A 218 -1.01 3.24 -8.12
C THR A 218 -0.52 3.51 -9.53
N LYS A 219 -1.45 3.68 -10.47
CA LYS A 219 -1.16 4.16 -11.82
C LYS A 219 -2.23 5.16 -12.30
N LEU A 220 -1.83 6.10 -13.14
CA LEU A 220 -2.76 6.97 -13.85
C LEU A 220 -3.32 6.24 -15.08
N CYS A 221 -4.65 6.24 -15.24
CA CYS A 221 -5.34 5.73 -16.42
C CYS A 221 -6.10 6.89 -17.07
N GLU A 222 -5.73 7.26 -18.29
CA GLU A 222 -6.37 8.37 -18.99
C GLU A 222 -7.61 7.94 -19.79
N ASN A 223 -7.68 6.66 -20.22
CA ASN A 223 -8.75 6.11 -21.06
C ASN A 223 -9.30 4.79 -20.52
N ILE A 224 -10.18 4.86 -19.54
CA ILE A 224 -10.78 3.68 -18.90
C ILE A 224 -11.64 2.85 -19.88
N HIS A 225 -12.22 3.48 -20.92
CA HIS A 225 -13.11 2.81 -21.86
C HIS A 225 -12.41 1.91 -22.88
N ASN A 226 -11.11 2.06 -23.10
CA ASN A 226 -10.35 1.34 -24.12
C ASN A 226 -9.35 0.30 -23.57
N GLU A 227 -9.20 0.19 -22.26
CA GLU A 227 -8.35 -0.87 -21.70
C GLU A 227 -9.02 -2.23 -21.95
N ARG A 228 -8.41 -3.03 -22.82
CA ARG A 228 -8.81 -4.43 -23.02
C ARG A 228 -8.73 -5.13 -21.66
N LYS A 229 -9.84 -5.75 -21.27
CA LYS A 229 -9.97 -6.60 -20.09
C LYS A 229 -9.01 -7.77 -20.20
N CYS A 230 -7.81 -7.62 -19.68
CA CYS A 230 -6.89 -8.73 -19.50
C CYS A 230 -6.08 -8.44 -18.24
N LEU A 231 -6.37 -9.17 -17.17
CA LEU A 231 -5.40 -9.35 -16.11
C LEU A 231 -4.12 -9.87 -16.76
N THR A 232 -3.05 -9.12 -16.65
CA THR A 232 -1.75 -9.65 -17.04
C THR A 232 -1.39 -10.71 -16.01
N ASN A 233 -0.73 -11.81 -16.41
CA ASN A 233 -0.38 -12.96 -15.56
C ASN A 233 0.41 -12.63 -14.28
N ASN A 234 0.57 -11.36 -13.94
CA ASN A 234 1.36 -10.88 -12.80
C ASN A 234 0.58 -9.99 -11.83
N ILE A 235 -0.74 -9.80 -12.02
CA ILE A 235 -1.58 -8.95 -11.16
C ILE A 235 -2.71 -9.83 -10.62
N ASP A 236 -2.85 -9.88 -9.30
CA ASP A 236 -3.85 -10.71 -8.62
C ASP A 236 -5.16 -9.93 -8.42
N TYR A 237 -5.06 -8.63 -8.13
CA TYR A 237 -6.20 -7.72 -7.98
C TYR A 237 -6.00 -6.45 -8.79
N LYS A 238 -6.96 -6.13 -9.65
CA LYS A 238 -7.01 -4.86 -10.38
C LYS A 238 -8.19 -4.03 -9.88
N ILE A 239 -7.90 -2.90 -9.27
CA ILE A 239 -8.85 -1.95 -8.71
C ILE A 239 -8.88 -0.73 -9.62
N GLN A 240 -9.99 -0.51 -10.32
CA GLN A 240 -10.16 0.62 -11.23
C GLN A 240 -11.11 1.63 -10.61
N LEU A 241 -10.62 2.84 -10.35
CA LEU A 241 -11.36 3.93 -9.73
C LEU A 241 -11.78 4.96 -10.79
N CYS A 242 -13.10 5.16 -10.95
CA CYS A 242 -13.68 6.05 -11.94
C CYS A 242 -14.63 7.05 -11.30
N LYS A 243 -14.59 8.29 -11.75
CA LYS A 243 -15.60 9.29 -11.41
C LYS A 243 -16.79 9.14 -12.36
N VAL A 244 -18.01 9.11 -11.83
CA VAL A 244 -19.22 9.11 -12.66
C VAL A 244 -19.44 10.51 -13.21
N CYS A 245 -19.61 10.62 -14.54
CA CYS A 245 -19.84 11.91 -15.19
C CYS A 245 -21.00 12.65 -14.54
N ASN A 246 -20.81 13.94 -14.29
CA ASN A 246 -21.84 14.85 -13.70
C ASN A 246 -22.36 14.48 -12.31
N SER A 247 -21.64 13.68 -11.55
CA SER A 247 -22.03 13.33 -10.17
C SER A 247 -20.86 13.40 -9.21
N THR A 248 -21.18 13.43 -7.91
CA THR A 248 -20.20 13.28 -6.81
C THR A 248 -19.94 11.81 -6.47
N ASN A 249 -20.53 10.89 -7.25
CA ASN A 249 -20.39 9.46 -7.05
C ASN A 249 -19.22 8.91 -7.86
N PHE A 250 -18.61 7.87 -7.31
CA PHE A 250 -17.51 7.16 -7.92
C PHE A 250 -17.85 5.67 -8.03
N ILE A 251 -17.27 5.01 -9.01
CA ILE A 251 -17.39 3.57 -9.21
C ILE A 251 -16.00 2.95 -9.14
N CYS A 252 -15.88 1.92 -8.33
CA CYS A 252 -14.75 1.03 -8.26
C CYS A 252 -15.09 -0.25 -9.02
N THR A 253 -14.27 -0.63 -9.99
CA THR A 253 -14.34 -1.96 -10.62
C THR A 253 -13.19 -2.78 -10.06
N LEU A 254 -13.52 -3.82 -9.31
CA LEU A 254 -12.57 -4.82 -8.83
C LEU A 254 -12.57 -5.99 -9.81
N GLU A 255 -11.41 -6.31 -10.35
CA GLU A 255 -11.19 -7.45 -11.24
C GLU A 255 -10.14 -8.39 -10.61
N THR A 256 -10.51 -9.65 -10.48
CA THR A 256 -9.64 -10.76 -10.09
C THR A 256 -9.69 -11.85 -11.16
N ILE A 257 -8.92 -12.92 -11.02
CA ILE A 257 -8.97 -14.06 -11.94
C ILE A 257 -10.39 -14.67 -12.00
N GLN A 258 -11.15 -14.60 -10.91
CA GLN A 258 -12.44 -15.27 -10.77
C GLN A 258 -13.65 -14.35 -10.94
N ILE A 259 -13.54 -13.08 -10.53
CA ILE A 259 -14.68 -12.19 -10.32
C ILE A 259 -14.38 -10.80 -10.88
N ILE A 260 -15.39 -10.20 -11.51
CA ILE A 260 -15.44 -8.76 -11.81
C ILE A 260 -16.63 -8.19 -11.05
N ARG A 261 -16.37 -7.25 -10.12
CA ARG A 261 -17.38 -6.63 -9.28
C ARG A 261 -17.32 -5.11 -9.39
N LYS A 262 -18.48 -4.46 -9.46
CA LYS A 262 -18.60 -3.00 -9.44
C LYS A 262 -19.17 -2.56 -8.09
N ILE A 263 -18.50 -1.61 -7.44
CA ILE A 263 -18.89 -1.10 -6.14
C ILE A 263 -18.94 0.41 -6.21
N HIS A 264 -20.05 1.00 -5.80
CA HIS A 264 -20.14 2.44 -5.67
C HIS A 264 -19.40 2.92 -4.43
N TYR A 265 -18.73 4.07 -4.52
CA TYR A 265 -18.07 4.66 -3.37
C TYR A 265 -18.17 6.19 -3.36
N SER A 266 -17.91 6.78 -2.21
CA SER A 266 -17.78 8.21 -2.01
C SER A 266 -16.50 8.51 -1.23
N ILE A 267 -15.85 9.62 -1.55
CA ILE A 267 -14.65 10.09 -0.87
C ILE A 267 -15.11 11.09 0.19
N LEU A 268 -14.88 10.76 1.46
CA LEU A 268 -15.18 11.61 2.60
C LEU A 268 -13.88 12.07 3.26
N SER A 269 -13.95 13.08 4.12
CA SER A 269 -12.78 13.53 4.88
C SER A 269 -12.14 12.42 5.74
N ASN A 270 -12.95 11.48 6.20
CA ASN A 270 -12.58 10.40 7.10
C ASN A 270 -12.31 9.04 6.41
N GLY A 271 -12.33 8.96 5.09
CA GLY A 271 -12.05 7.73 4.36
C GLY A 271 -12.92 7.55 3.12
N ILE A 272 -12.67 6.46 2.40
CA ILE A 272 -13.56 5.97 1.34
C ILE A 272 -14.70 5.22 1.99
N LYS A 273 -15.93 5.62 1.67
CA LYS A 273 -17.14 4.93 2.08
C LYS A 273 -17.70 4.15 0.90
N TRP A 274 -17.71 2.84 1.03
CA TRP A 274 -18.30 1.91 0.07
C TRP A 274 -19.83 1.89 0.21
N LYS A 275 -20.54 1.85 -0.91
CA LYS A 275 -21.98 1.64 -0.96
C LYS A 275 -22.19 0.21 -1.45
N ILE A 276 -22.52 -0.68 -0.55
CA ILE A 276 -22.86 -2.07 -0.89
C ILE A 276 -24.34 -2.08 -1.22
N ASP A 277 -24.71 -2.41 -2.45
CA ASP A 277 -26.10 -2.64 -2.82
C ASP A 277 -26.59 -3.91 -2.12
N GLU A 278 -27.68 -3.81 -1.35
CA GLU A 278 -28.24 -4.92 -0.56
C GLU A 278 -28.78 -6.09 -1.41
N THR A 279 -28.62 -6.03 -2.72
CA THR A 279 -29.15 -7.04 -3.66
C THR A 279 -28.20 -8.21 -3.93
N GLU A 280 -27.01 -8.24 -3.34
CA GLU A 280 -26.02 -9.34 -3.50
C GLU A 280 -25.78 -10.13 -2.19
N ARG A 281 -26.85 -10.37 -1.40
CA ARG A 281 -26.80 -11.33 -0.29
C ARG A 281 -27.44 -12.65 -0.65
#